data_415401a3f29388779cf57d300f8988cb
#
_entry.id   415401a3f29388779cf57d300f8988cb
#
_cell.length_a   1.000
_cell.length_b   1.000
_cell.length_c   1.000
_cell.angle_alpha   90.00
_cell.angle_beta   90.00
_cell.angle_gamma   90.00
#
_symmetry.space_group_name_H-M   'P 1'
#
loop_
_entity.id
_entity.type
_entity.pdbx_description
1 polymer ?
#
loop_
_entity_poly.entity_id
_entity_poly.type
_entity_poly.pdbx_seq_one_letter_code
_entity_poly.pdbx_strand_id
1 'polypeptide(L)'
;MGETETYVATFTITQEAMDAGAVFNTVSAVASSPANSNNVSDTSDNGQDGDGNTIDDQTKTEFNIVSNLRVSKTAQVQDVNSNTINDVGDIIVYSIVVTNTGGVKVKSLKTSDTLKDGNGLTLNLNTPLQTVTSTSGSTSSTLLIRGSTTFTTSYTITQSDLNSGRVRNIIEVIGSTTTNSDNTSNTTEVITELSTVSPVIEITKIASITDNGDGVNGVGDIVNYFITVENKGNVPVKVPISFTSTDMSSTADGRLCVFGAEFVCVCVLVF
;
A
#
# COMPACT_ATOMS: atom_id res chain seq x y z
N MET A 1 -73.82 -0.12 -5.47
CA MET A 1 -72.85 -1.27 -5.23
C MET A 1 -71.84 -1.28 -6.34
N GLY A 2 -70.61 -1.43 -6.02
CA GLY A 2 -69.48 -1.49 -6.99
C GLY A 2 -68.74 -0.17 -7.18
N GLU A 3 -68.92 0.81 -6.29
CA GLU A 3 -68.09 2.03 -6.29
C GLU A 3 -66.70 1.71 -5.78
N THR A 4 -65.70 2.29 -6.43
CA THR A 4 -64.27 2.11 -6.10
C THR A 4 -63.65 3.48 -5.82
N GLU A 5 -62.95 3.62 -4.71
CA GLU A 5 -62.09 4.77 -4.42
C GLU A 5 -60.63 4.35 -4.40
N THR A 6 -59.75 5.24 -4.89
CA THR A 6 -58.30 5.01 -4.93
C THR A 6 -57.62 6.00 -4.01
N TYR A 7 -56.78 5.45 -3.13
CA TYR A 7 -55.93 6.23 -2.22
C TYR A 7 -54.45 6.06 -2.63
N VAL A 8 -53.68 7.11 -2.43
CA VAL A 8 -52.23 7.13 -2.70
C VAL A 8 -51.49 7.37 -1.39
N ALA A 9 -50.55 6.47 -1.06
CA ALA A 9 -49.57 6.65 0.01
C ALA A 9 -48.17 6.76 -0.58
N THR A 10 -47.34 7.61 0.03
CA THR A 10 -45.93 7.80 -0.40
C THR A 10 -44.98 7.52 0.75
N PHE A 11 -43.84 6.89 0.43
CA PHE A 11 -42.75 6.67 1.35
C PHE A 11 -41.46 7.19 0.73
N THR A 12 -40.74 8.04 1.48
CA THR A 12 -39.39 8.48 1.05
C THR A 12 -38.36 7.41 1.46
N ILE A 13 -37.68 6.86 0.49
CA ILE A 13 -36.66 5.81 0.73
C ILE A 13 -35.57 6.38 1.64
N THR A 14 -35.39 5.76 2.80
CA THR A 14 -34.34 6.09 3.76
C THR A 14 -33.09 5.22 3.52
N GLN A 15 -31.97 5.61 4.15
CA GLN A 15 -30.75 4.80 4.10
C GLN A 15 -30.95 3.43 4.75
N GLU A 16 -31.74 3.35 5.84
CA GLU A 16 -32.05 2.09 6.50
C GLU A 16 -32.83 1.15 5.58
N ALA A 17 -33.80 1.71 4.83
CA ALA A 17 -34.55 0.96 3.84
C ALA A 17 -33.64 0.44 2.71
N MET A 18 -32.73 1.29 2.20
CA MET A 18 -31.72 0.86 1.22
C MET A 18 -30.81 -0.23 1.76
N ASP A 19 -30.31 -0.07 2.98
CA ASP A 19 -29.44 -1.06 3.64
C ASP A 19 -30.20 -2.38 3.95
N ALA A 20 -31.54 -2.34 4.10
CA ALA A 20 -32.40 -3.50 4.27
C ALA A 20 -32.73 -4.20 2.93
N GLY A 21 -32.59 -3.48 1.80
CA GLY A 21 -32.83 -4.01 0.46
C GLY A 21 -34.26 -3.98 -0.03
N ALA A 22 -35.21 -3.75 0.84
CA ALA A 22 -36.62 -3.64 0.53
C ALA A 22 -37.39 -2.85 1.59
N VAL A 23 -38.57 -2.39 1.25
CA VAL A 23 -39.61 -1.94 2.19
C VAL A 23 -40.83 -2.82 2.05
N PHE A 24 -41.55 -2.98 3.16
CA PHE A 24 -42.78 -3.73 3.24
C PHE A 24 -43.87 -2.77 3.63
N ASN A 25 -45.05 -2.90 3.02
CA ASN A 25 -46.23 -2.07 3.32
C ASN A 25 -47.48 -2.93 3.42
N THR A 26 -48.29 -2.64 4.42
CA THR A 26 -49.60 -3.25 4.64
C THR A 26 -50.60 -2.14 4.92
N VAL A 27 -51.79 -2.22 4.36
CA VAL A 27 -52.89 -1.29 4.62
C VAL A 27 -54.06 -2.08 5.16
N SER A 28 -54.65 -1.63 6.23
CA SER A 28 -55.92 -2.18 6.73
C SER A 28 -56.99 -1.12 6.63
N ALA A 29 -58.17 -1.50 6.10
CA ALA A 29 -59.33 -0.67 6.01
C ALA A 29 -60.44 -1.17 6.93
N VAL A 30 -61.14 -0.26 7.56
CA VAL A 30 -62.29 -0.55 8.41
C VAL A 30 -63.47 0.28 7.93
N ALA A 31 -64.59 -0.35 7.71
CA ALA A 31 -65.85 0.32 7.29
C ALA A 31 -67.01 -0.13 8.16
N SER A 32 -68.02 0.73 8.27
CA SER A 32 -69.28 0.42 8.95
C SER A 32 -70.48 0.73 8.04
N SER A 33 -71.54 -0.03 8.16
CA SER A 33 -72.80 0.20 7.45
C SER A 33 -73.74 0.92 8.36
N PRO A 34 -74.47 1.94 7.84
CA PRO A 34 -75.51 2.60 8.62
C PRO A 34 -76.66 1.70 9.11
N ALA A 35 -76.84 0.53 8.47
CA ALA A 35 -77.88 -0.44 8.81
C ALA A 35 -77.43 -1.54 9.76
N ASN A 36 -76.09 -1.63 10.01
CA ASN A 36 -75.51 -2.65 10.89
C ASN A 36 -74.33 -2.00 11.67
N SER A 37 -74.40 -2.17 12.99
CA SER A 37 -73.35 -1.64 13.90
C SER A 37 -72.03 -2.44 13.86
N ASN A 38 -71.95 -3.49 13.08
CA ASN A 38 -70.73 -4.28 12.93
C ASN A 38 -69.80 -3.67 11.91
N ASN A 39 -68.58 -3.35 12.34
CA ASN A 39 -67.51 -2.95 11.46
C ASN A 39 -67.07 -4.17 10.63
N VAL A 40 -66.77 -3.91 9.37
CA VAL A 40 -66.06 -4.83 8.49
C VAL A 40 -64.66 -4.32 8.26
N SER A 41 -63.69 -5.17 8.26
CA SER A 41 -62.29 -4.82 8.03
C SER A 41 -61.66 -5.77 7.04
N ASP A 42 -60.70 -5.27 6.35
CA ASP A 42 -59.91 -6.03 5.40
C ASP A 42 -58.46 -5.50 5.43
N THR A 43 -57.49 -6.39 5.19
CA THR A 43 -56.09 -6.07 5.11
C THR A 43 -55.62 -6.30 3.68
N SER A 44 -54.75 -5.41 3.19
CA SER A 44 -54.27 -5.48 1.82
C SER A 44 -53.49 -6.77 1.53
N ASP A 45 -53.77 -7.32 0.37
CA ASP A 45 -53.02 -8.40 -0.25
C ASP A 45 -52.02 -7.81 -1.27
N ASN A 46 -50.88 -8.48 -1.49
CA ASN A 46 -49.85 -8.10 -2.46
C ASN A 46 -50.19 -8.51 -3.90
N GLY A 47 -51.23 -9.33 -4.10
CA GLY A 47 -51.66 -9.83 -5.41
C GLY A 47 -50.69 -10.89 -5.99
N GLN A 48 -49.90 -11.55 -5.17
CA GLN A 48 -48.92 -12.56 -5.60
C GLN A 48 -49.14 -13.91 -4.89
N ASP A 49 -50.11 -14.66 -5.33
CA ASP A 49 -50.52 -15.96 -4.72
C ASP A 49 -49.54 -17.11 -4.98
N GLY A 50 -48.52 -16.87 -5.82
CA GLY A 50 -47.54 -17.92 -6.22
C GLY A 50 -46.53 -18.31 -5.16
N ASP A 51 -46.40 -17.55 -4.07
CA ASP A 51 -45.51 -17.83 -2.95
C ASP A 51 -46.11 -18.70 -1.85
N GLY A 52 -47.41 -19.04 -2.00
CA GLY A 52 -48.16 -19.93 -1.10
C GLY A 52 -48.96 -19.18 -0.01
N ASN A 53 -48.87 -17.84 0.06
CA ASN A 53 -49.75 -16.99 0.81
C ASN A 53 -50.77 -16.32 -0.14
N THR A 54 -52.04 -16.35 0.15
CA THR A 54 -53.12 -15.93 -0.75
C THR A 54 -54.00 -14.80 -0.17
N ILE A 55 -53.71 -14.41 1.05
CA ILE A 55 -54.50 -13.36 1.76
C ILE A 55 -53.64 -12.57 2.74
N ASP A 56 -53.93 -11.30 2.85
CA ASP A 56 -53.37 -10.39 3.88
C ASP A 56 -51.81 -10.21 3.83
N ASP A 57 -51.23 -10.33 2.65
CA ASP A 57 -49.77 -10.22 2.43
C ASP A 57 -49.27 -8.81 2.41
N GLN A 58 -48.06 -8.64 2.92
CA GLN A 58 -47.31 -7.39 2.79
C GLN A 58 -46.83 -7.18 1.36
N THR A 59 -47.08 -6.03 0.79
CA THR A 59 -46.48 -5.60 -0.46
C THR A 59 -44.99 -5.32 -0.24
N LYS A 60 -44.12 -6.08 -0.92
CA LYS A 60 -42.68 -5.90 -0.89
C LYS A 60 -42.22 -5.08 -2.09
N THR A 61 -41.49 -3.97 -1.82
CA THR A 61 -40.79 -3.20 -2.85
C THR A 61 -39.31 -3.37 -2.69
N GLU A 62 -38.66 -4.11 -3.61
CA GLU A 62 -37.24 -4.36 -3.61
C GLU A 62 -36.46 -3.20 -4.21
N PHE A 63 -35.26 -2.96 -3.68
CA PHE A 63 -34.33 -1.97 -4.20
C PHE A 63 -33.19 -2.64 -4.97
N ASN A 64 -32.77 -2.00 -6.07
CA ASN A 64 -31.56 -2.42 -6.76
C ASN A 64 -30.35 -1.89 -5.97
N ILE A 65 -29.69 -2.81 -5.24
CA ILE A 65 -28.55 -2.50 -4.39
C ILE A 65 -27.28 -2.63 -5.21
N VAL A 66 -26.56 -1.51 -5.36
CA VAL A 66 -25.24 -1.49 -5.97
C VAL A 66 -24.20 -1.21 -4.90
N SER A 67 -23.38 -2.22 -4.58
CA SER A 67 -22.19 -2.06 -3.75
C SER A 67 -20.98 -1.81 -4.62
N ASN A 68 -20.13 -0.84 -4.25
CA ASN A 68 -18.91 -0.56 -4.96
C ASN A 68 -17.87 0.08 -4.03
N LEU A 69 -16.61 -0.36 -4.15
CA LEU A 69 -15.46 0.22 -3.48
C LEU A 69 -14.51 0.83 -4.51
N ARG A 70 -13.98 2.00 -4.20
CA ARG A 70 -12.85 2.59 -4.90
C ARG A 70 -11.66 2.62 -3.97
N VAL A 71 -10.51 2.12 -4.44
CA VAL A 71 -9.25 2.17 -3.71
C VAL A 71 -8.27 3.03 -4.50
N SER A 72 -7.61 3.96 -3.82
CA SER A 72 -6.47 4.68 -4.36
C SER A 72 -5.28 4.47 -3.44
N LYS A 73 -4.09 4.34 -4.03
CA LYS A 73 -2.84 4.11 -3.34
C LYS A 73 -1.77 5.04 -3.89
N THR A 74 -1.04 5.69 -3.01
CA THR A 74 0.11 6.52 -3.35
C THR A 74 1.32 6.09 -2.55
N ALA A 75 2.51 6.36 -3.07
CA ALA A 75 3.79 6.15 -2.42
C ALA A 75 4.57 7.45 -2.45
N GLN A 76 5.24 7.77 -1.35
CA GLN A 76 6.21 8.84 -1.24
C GLN A 76 7.48 8.31 -0.61
N VAL A 77 8.63 8.60 -1.22
CA VAL A 77 9.92 8.25 -0.63
C VAL A 77 10.37 9.39 0.26
N GLN A 78 10.72 9.07 1.48
CA GLN A 78 11.40 9.95 2.42
C GLN A 78 12.89 9.70 2.26
N ASP A 79 13.60 10.67 1.71
CA ASP A 79 15.05 10.68 1.57
C ASP A 79 15.68 10.88 2.96
N VAL A 80 16.16 9.82 3.55
CA VAL A 80 16.70 9.81 4.94
C VAL A 80 18.13 10.34 4.97
N ASN A 81 18.90 10.12 3.92
CA ASN A 81 20.30 10.52 3.82
C ASN A 81 20.52 11.87 3.12
N SER A 82 19.45 12.50 2.61
CA SER A 82 19.45 13.82 1.96
C SER A 82 20.31 13.87 0.68
N ASN A 83 20.37 12.79 -0.07
CA ASN A 83 21.14 12.69 -1.31
C ASN A 83 20.29 12.92 -2.58
N THR A 84 18.98 13.13 -2.44
CA THR A 84 18.00 13.39 -3.51
C THR A 84 17.73 12.22 -4.47
N ILE A 85 18.14 11.02 -4.12
CA ILE A 85 17.90 9.81 -4.89
C ILE A 85 17.17 8.77 -4.04
N ASN A 86 16.36 7.92 -4.68
CA ASN A 86 15.67 6.82 -3.99
C ASN A 86 16.63 5.64 -3.87
N ASP A 87 17.25 5.46 -2.71
CA ASP A 87 18.26 4.42 -2.48
C ASP A 87 18.14 3.70 -1.13
N VAL A 88 19.17 2.97 -0.77
CA VAL A 88 19.20 2.12 0.43
C VAL A 88 19.11 2.95 1.70
N GLY A 89 18.18 2.59 2.58
CA GLY A 89 17.91 3.26 3.85
C GLY A 89 16.77 4.26 3.78
N ASP A 90 16.35 4.70 2.60
CA ASP A 90 15.18 5.55 2.43
C ASP A 90 13.89 4.80 2.78
N ILE A 91 12.87 5.57 3.14
CA ILE A 91 11.59 5.01 3.59
C ILE A 91 10.50 5.34 2.58
N ILE A 92 9.89 4.31 2.01
CA ILE A 92 8.67 4.46 1.21
C ILE A 92 7.48 4.50 2.18
N VAL A 93 6.73 5.58 2.17
CA VAL A 93 5.48 5.74 2.92
C VAL A 93 4.31 5.57 1.95
N TYR A 94 3.45 4.60 2.23
CA TYR A 94 2.24 4.33 1.47
C TYR A 94 1.03 4.95 2.14
N SER A 95 0.17 5.60 1.35
CA SER A 95 -1.15 6.07 1.75
C SER A 95 -2.21 5.41 0.89
N ILE A 96 -3.18 4.75 1.54
CA ILE A 96 -4.25 4.00 0.90
C ILE A 96 -5.59 4.60 1.33
N VAL A 97 -6.39 5.07 0.37
CA VAL A 97 -7.73 5.61 0.61
C VAL A 97 -8.76 4.65 0.03
N VAL A 98 -9.63 4.13 0.88
CA VAL A 98 -10.76 3.28 0.49
C VAL A 98 -12.03 4.09 0.62
N THR A 99 -12.81 4.19 -0.45
CA THR A 99 -14.05 4.96 -0.52
C THR A 99 -15.20 4.05 -0.96
N ASN A 100 -16.32 4.11 -0.24
CA ASN A 100 -17.57 3.51 -0.68
C ASN A 100 -18.21 4.40 -1.74
N THR A 101 -18.22 3.94 -3.00
CA THR A 101 -18.87 4.63 -4.14
C THR A 101 -20.21 4.01 -4.52
N GLY A 102 -20.64 3.00 -3.75
CA GLY A 102 -21.95 2.37 -3.90
C GLY A 102 -23.09 3.13 -3.21
N GLY A 103 -24.28 2.61 -3.36
CA GLY A 103 -25.54 3.18 -2.81
C GLY A 103 -25.92 2.61 -1.44
N VAL A 104 -25.13 1.72 -0.85
CA VAL A 104 -25.41 1.06 0.43
C VAL A 104 -24.15 1.03 1.30
N LYS A 105 -24.36 0.88 2.61
CA LYS A 105 -23.28 0.74 3.58
C LYS A 105 -22.47 -0.55 3.34
N VAL A 106 -21.15 -0.43 3.33
CA VAL A 106 -20.21 -1.57 3.27
C VAL A 106 -19.71 -1.87 4.68
N LYS A 107 -19.76 -3.15 5.05
CA LYS A 107 -19.31 -3.69 6.35
C LYS A 107 -18.21 -4.73 6.14
N SER A 108 -17.61 -5.16 7.24
CA SER A 108 -16.58 -6.22 7.27
C SER A 108 -15.44 -5.96 6.28
N LEU A 109 -15.03 -4.69 6.17
CA LEU A 109 -13.92 -4.30 5.32
C LEU A 109 -12.66 -5.06 5.74
N LYS A 110 -12.04 -5.76 4.80
CA LYS A 110 -10.77 -6.46 4.95
C LYS A 110 -9.79 -5.94 3.93
N THR A 111 -8.55 -5.79 4.35
CA THR A 111 -7.45 -5.33 3.51
C THR A 111 -6.35 -6.38 3.46
N SER A 112 -5.82 -6.64 2.28
CA SER A 112 -4.65 -7.50 2.07
C SER A 112 -3.60 -6.69 1.31
N ASP A 113 -2.50 -6.36 1.98
CA ASP A 113 -1.41 -5.56 1.40
C ASP A 113 -0.20 -6.44 1.15
N THR A 114 0.27 -6.48 -0.10
CA THR A 114 1.38 -7.33 -0.55
C THR A 114 2.45 -6.47 -1.17
N LEU A 115 3.66 -6.54 -0.60
CA LEU A 115 4.84 -5.86 -1.08
C LEU A 115 5.77 -6.84 -1.79
N LYS A 116 6.33 -6.45 -2.93
CA LYS A 116 7.26 -7.25 -3.73
C LYS A 116 8.40 -6.40 -4.25
N ASP A 117 9.58 -7.02 -4.41
CA ASP A 117 10.70 -6.42 -5.16
C ASP A 117 10.48 -6.49 -6.67
N GLY A 118 11.44 -5.97 -7.45
CA GLY A 118 11.40 -6.00 -8.92
C GLY A 118 11.45 -7.40 -9.52
N ASN A 119 11.93 -8.39 -8.79
CA ASN A 119 12.00 -9.81 -9.17
C ASN A 119 10.74 -10.59 -8.75
N GLY A 120 9.81 -9.96 -8.03
CA GLY A 120 8.58 -10.58 -7.56
C GLY A 120 8.69 -11.28 -6.20
N LEU A 121 9.82 -11.17 -5.51
CA LEU A 121 9.98 -11.68 -4.14
C LEU A 121 9.12 -10.88 -3.18
N THR A 122 8.36 -11.56 -2.32
CA THR A 122 7.54 -10.92 -1.29
C THR A 122 8.42 -10.33 -0.19
N LEU A 123 8.14 -9.07 0.15
CA LEU A 123 8.83 -8.29 1.16
C LEU A 123 7.92 -8.05 2.37
N ASN A 124 8.51 -7.75 3.52
CA ASN A 124 7.78 -7.42 4.74
C ASN A 124 7.73 -5.91 4.94
N LEU A 125 6.52 -5.38 5.16
CA LEU A 125 6.33 -3.98 5.55
C LEU A 125 6.94 -3.72 6.94
N ASN A 126 7.44 -2.50 7.17
CA ASN A 126 7.99 -2.12 8.48
C ASN A 126 6.89 -2.09 9.56
N THR A 127 5.69 -1.68 9.16
CA THR A 127 4.53 -1.60 10.04
C THR A 127 3.30 -2.22 9.37
N PRO A 128 2.42 -2.91 10.12
CA PRO A 128 1.10 -3.26 9.61
C PRO A 128 0.34 -2.02 9.13
N LEU A 129 -0.67 -2.19 8.28
CA LEU A 129 -1.58 -1.12 7.89
C LEU A 129 -2.19 -0.46 9.13
N GLN A 130 -1.99 0.85 9.27
CA GLN A 130 -2.53 1.67 10.36
C GLN A 130 -3.66 2.55 9.82
N THR A 131 -4.79 2.59 10.51
CA THR A 131 -5.87 3.55 10.19
C THR A 131 -5.46 4.94 10.67
N VAL A 132 -5.46 5.90 9.75
CA VAL A 132 -5.12 7.30 10.04
C VAL A 132 -6.37 8.13 10.28
N THR A 133 -7.32 8.07 9.33
CA THR A 133 -8.56 8.83 9.39
C THR A 133 -9.70 8.04 8.77
N SER A 134 -10.93 8.36 9.22
CA SER A 134 -12.15 7.91 8.56
C SER A 134 -13.14 9.08 8.53
N THR A 135 -13.98 9.15 7.51
CA THR A 135 -15.08 10.13 7.47
C THR A 135 -16.08 9.88 8.60
N SER A 136 -16.75 10.92 9.06
CA SER A 136 -17.71 10.85 10.17
C SER A 136 -18.71 9.70 9.99
N GLY A 137 -18.88 8.87 11.01
CA GLY A 137 -19.75 7.69 10.99
C GLY A 137 -19.15 6.46 10.27
N SER A 138 -18.03 6.60 9.56
CA SER A 138 -17.28 5.47 8.98
C SER A 138 -16.16 5.05 9.93
N THR A 139 -15.67 3.81 9.74
CA THR A 139 -14.56 3.23 10.49
C THR A 139 -13.65 2.44 9.53
N SER A 140 -12.54 1.90 10.04
CA SER A 140 -11.67 0.99 9.26
C SER A 140 -12.34 -0.29 8.77
N SER A 141 -13.50 -0.64 9.35
CA SER A 141 -14.25 -1.86 9.01
C SER A 141 -15.63 -1.62 8.43
N THR A 142 -16.12 -0.37 8.45
CA THR A 142 -17.47 -0.01 7.98
C THR A 142 -17.45 1.34 7.29
N LEU A 143 -17.88 1.40 6.05
CA LEU A 143 -17.99 2.63 5.27
C LEU A 143 -19.47 2.94 4.97
N LEU A 144 -19.91 4.10 5.43
CA LEU A 144 -21.19 4.68 5.02
C LEU A 144 -21.13 5.05 3.53
N ILE A 145 -22.27 5.36 2.93
CA ILE A 145 -22.33 5.87 1.54
C ILE A 145 -21.45 7.12 1.43
N ARG A 146 -20.58 7.15 0.40
CA ARG A 146 -19.57 8.18 0.17
C ARG A 146 -18.55 8.31 1.31
N GLY A 147 -18.60 7.42 2.31
CA GLY A 147 -17.65 7.36 3.39
C GLY A 147 -16.31 6.80 2.91
N SER A 148 -15.23 7.23 3.55
CA SER A 148 -13.88 6.75 3.26
C SER A 148 -13.10 6.49 4.53
N THR A 149 -12.08 5.64 4.41
CA THR A 149 -11.05 5.43 5.43
C THR A 149 -9.68 5.47 4.77
N THR A 150 -8.70 6.02 5.48
CA THR A 150 -7.31 6.13 5.03
C THR A 150 -6.43 5.26 5.92
N PHE A 151 -5.61 4.44 5.28
CA PHE A 151 -4.56 3.64 5.93
C PHE A 151 -3.20 4.13 5.51
N THR A 152 -2.20 3.91 6.36
CA THR A 152 -0.79 4.13 6.07
C THR A 152 0.05 2.93 6.47
N THR A 153 1.15 2.74 5.79
CA THR A 153 2.21 1.78 6.12
C THR A 153 3.52 2.26 5.52
N SER A 154 4.63 1.65 5.88
CA SER A 154 5.95 2.04 5.39
C SER A 154 6.85 0.85 5.11
N TYR A 155 7.88 1.09 4.31
CA TYR A 155 8.92 0.13 3.98
C TYR A 155 10.27 0.83 3.84
N THR A 156 11.34 0.26 4.41
CA THR A 156 12.71 0.77 4.24
C THR A 156 13.38 0.04 3.08
N ILE A 157 13.88 0.81 2.12
CA ILE A 157 14.55 0.28 0.93
C ILE A 157 15.84 -0.43 1.33
N THR A 158 16.02 -1.65 0.83
CA THR A 158 17.20 -2.48 1.05
C THR A 158 18.10 -2.51 -0.19
N GLN A 159 19.34 -3.01 -0.02
CA GLN A 159 20.24 -3.23 -1.15
C GLN A 159 19.68 -4.23 -2.17
N SER A 160 18.93 -5.24 -1.70
CA SER A 160 18.27 -6.21 -2.59
C SER A 160 17.24 -5.56 -3.49
N ASP A 161 16.47 -4.59 -2.95
CA ASP A 161 15.48 -3.84 -3.71
C ASP A 161 16.14 -2.96 -4.76
N LEU A 162 17.21 -2.25 -4.38
CA LEU A 162 18.01 -1.45 -5.30
C LEU A 162 18.54 -2.30 -6.46
N ASN A 163 19.06 -3.50 -6.16
CA ASN A 163 19.52 -4.45 -7.18
C ASN A 163 18.41 -4.96 -8.09
N SER A 164 17.15 -4.98 -7.61
CA SER A 164 15.97 -5.37 -8.39
C SER A 164 15.36 -4.20 -9.16
N GLY A 165 15.78 -2.96 -8.86
CA GLY A 165 15.42 -1.72 -9.55
C GLY A 165 14.11 -1.09 -9.14
N ARG A 166 13.24 -1.76 -8.39
CA ARG A 166 11.93 -1.23 -7.97
C ARG A 166 11.31 -2.01 -6.82
N VAL A 167 10.34 -1.36 -6.17
CA VAL A 167 9.44 -1.98 -5.20
C VAL A 167 8.00 -1.79 -5.66
N ARG A 168 7.20 -2.85 -5.61
CA ARG A 168 5.79 -2.87 -6.03
C ARG A 168 4.92 -3.22 -4.84
N ASN A 169 3.94 -2.37 -4.54
CA ASN A 169 2.99 -2.63 -3.47
C ASN A 169 1.56 -2.70 -4.01
N ILE A 170 0.88 -3.83 -3.71
CA ILE A 170 -0.47 -4.17 -4.17
C ILE A 170 -1.37 -4.24 -2.95
N ILE A 171 -2.50 -3.53 -2.98
CA ILE A 171 -3.56 -3.62 -1.98
C ILE A 171 -4.81 -4.20 -2.60
N GLU A 172 -5.39 -5.19 -1.95
CA GLU A 172 -6.73 -5.70 -2.20
C GLU A 172 -7.63 -5.33 -1.02
N VAL A 173 -8.82 -4.86 -1.33
CA VAL A 173 -9.83 -4.50 -0.32
C VAL A 173 -11.12 -5.21 -0.67
N ILE A 174 -11.70 -5.89 0.32
CA ILE A 174 -12.96 -6.62 0.21
C ILE A 174 -13.91 -6.14 1.29
N GLY A 175 -15.17 -5.93 0.94
CA GLY A 175 -16.23 -5.60 1.89
C GLY A 175 -17.54 -6.31 1.55
N SER A 176 -18.47 -6.37 2.48
CA SER A 176 -19.80 -6.96 2.30
C SER A 176 -20.90 -5.95 2.62
N THR A 177 -22.09 -6.14 2.07
CA THR A 177 -23.29 -5.39 2.43
C THR A 177 -24.19 -6.18 3.37
N THR A 178 -25.26 -5.58 3.89
CA THR A 178 -26.21 -6.25 4.82
C THR A 178 -27.12 -7.24 4.14
N THR A 179 -27.43 -7.03 2.88
CA THR A 179 -28.44 -7.77 2.14
C THR A 179 -27.90 -8.73 1.12
N ASN A 180 -26.61 -8.59 0.79
CA ASN A 180 -25.97 -9.47 -0.17
C ASN A 180 -24.63 -9.96 0.40
N SER A 181 -24.46 -11.28 0.44
CA SER A 181 -23.16 -11.92 0.72
C SER A 181 -22.15 -11.69 -0.41
N ASP A 182 -22.55 -11.03 -1.50
CA ASP A 182 -21.65 -10.68 -2.57
C ASP A 182 -20.66 -9.63 -2.08
N ASN A 183 -19.42 -10.08 -1.96
CA ASN A 183 -18.32 -9.21 -1.58
C ASN A 183 -18.06 -8.20 -2.71
N THR A 184 -18.09 -6.91 -2.38
CA THR A 184 -17.50 -5.91 -3.26
C THR A 184 -16.00 -5.84 -3.01
N SER A 185 -15.20 -5.89 -4.06
CA SER A 185 -13.75 -5.87 -3.96
C SER A 185 -13.15 -4.86 -4.93
N ASN A 186 -11.99 -4.34 -4.57
CA ASN A 186 -11.18 -3.52 -5.47
C ASN A 186 -9.70 -3.74 -5.16
N THR A 187 -8.87 -3.71 -6.20
CA THR A 187 -7.43 -3.90 -6.12
C THR A 187 -6.74 -2.75 -6.83
N THR A 188 -5.68 -2.24 -6.23
CA THR A 188 -4.81 -1.24 -6.87
C THR A 188 -3.36 -1.49 -6.48
N GLU A 189 -2.44 -0.94 -7.28
CA GLU A 189 -1.01 -1.04 -7.03
C GLU A 189 -0.32 0.30 -7.20
N VAL A 190 0.86 0.39 -6.60
CA VAL A 190 1.83 1.45 -6.86
C VAL A 190 3.22 0.84 -7.00
N ILE A 191 3.96 1.35 -7.98
CA ILE A 191 5.35 0.98 -8.23
C ILE A 191 6.22 2.18 -7.84
N THR A 192 7.25 1.92 -7.04
CA THR A 192 8.31 2.89 -6.71
C THR A 192 9.56 2.45 -7.44
N GLU A 193 9.97 3.21 -8.45
CA GLU A 193 11.23 3.00 -9.14
C GLU A 193 12.37 3.48 -8.25
N LEU A 194 13.46 2.72 -8.22
CA LEU A 194 14.65 3.00 -7.44
C LEU A 194 15.78 3.51 -8.35
N SER A 195 16.79 4.12 -7.76
CA SER A 195 17.96 4.57 -8.49
C SER A 195 18.66 3.40 -9.20
N THR A 196 19.27 3.68 -10.34
CA THR A 196 20.04 2.67 -11.06
C THR A 196 21.28 2.28 -10.27
N VAL A 197 21.60 0.98 -10.30
CA VAL A 197 22.84 0.46 -9.72
C VAL A 197 24.03 1.08 -10.44
N SER A 198 24.89 1.78 -9.70
CA SER A 198 26.06 2.49 -10.25
C SER A 198 27.30 2.23 -9.36
N PRO A 199 28.06 1.16 -9.64
CA PRO A 199 29.33 0.92 -8.96
C PRO A 199 30.38 1.91 -9.47
N VAL A 200 30.97 2.70 -8.57
CA VAL A 200 32.04 3.67 -8.90
C VAL A 200 33.13 3.60 -7.84
N ILE A 201 34.36 3.50 -8.26
CA ILE A 201 35.54 3.53 -7.39
C ILE A 201 36.38 4.77 -7.74
N GLU A 202 36.78 5.52 -6.73
CA GLU A 202 37.77 6.57 -6.84
C GLU A 202 39.06 6.10 -6.16
N ILE A 203 40.22 6.26 -6.85
CA ILE A 203 41.55 5.89 -6.32
C ILE A 203 42.40 7.15 -6.31
N THR A 204 42.95 7.48 -5.14
CA THR A 204 43.94 8.53 -4.99
C THR A 204 45.27 7.94 -4.51
N LYS A 205 46.38 8.47 -5.01
CA LYS A 205 47.75 8.02 -4.62
C LYS A 205 48.60 9.24 -4.36
N ILE A 206 49.20 9.29 -3.18
CA ILE A 206 50.22 10.29 -2.80
C ILE A 206 51.50 9.60 -2.42
N ALA A 207 52.60 10.31 -2.53
CA ALA A 207 53.93 9.78 -2.14
C ALA A 207 54.63 10.75 -1.16
N SER A 208 55.43 10.18 -0.26
CA SER A 208 56.33 10.91 0.61
C SER A 208 57.69 10.18 0.68
N ILE A 209 58.75 10.90 0.89
CA ILE A 209 60.11 10.35 1.08
C ILE A 209 60.46 10.43 2.56
N THR A 210 60.95 9.34 3.10
CA THR A 210 61.59 9.28 4.43
C THR A 210 63.10 9.22 4.20
N ASP A 211 63.75 10.31 4.58
CA ASP A 211 65.20 10.49 4.49
C ASP A 211 65.93 9.51 5.44
N ASN A 212 67.02 8.93 5.00
CA ASN A 212 67.87 8.01 5.77
C ASN A 212 68.74 8.68 6.85
N GLY A 213 68.65 10.03 6.93
CA GLY A 213 69.36 10.87 7.93
C GLY A 213 70.54 11.68 7.35
N ASP A 214 70.74 11.68 6.03
CA ASP A 214 71.81 12.40 5.38
C ASP A 214 71.37 13.81 4.90
N GLY A 215 70.10 14.14 4.96
CA GLY A 215 69.54 15.44 4.63
C GLY A 215 69.34 15.70 3.14
N VAL A 216 69.53 14.72 2.28
CA VAL A 216 69.39 14.78 0.83
C VAL A 216 68.61 13.55 0.31
N ASN A 217 67.70 13.75 -0.66
CA ASN A 217 67.01 12.63 -1.27
C ASN A 217 67.97 11.81 -2.13
N GLY A 218 68.22 10.56 -1.75
CA GLY A 218 69.24 9.73 -2.39
C GLY A 218 69.10 8.22 -2.17
N VAL A 219 70.16 7.54 -2.44
CA VAL A 219 70.24 6.07 -2.24
C VAL A 219 70.13 5.75 -0.77
N GLY A 220 69.18 4.91 -0.40
CA GLY A 220 68.89 4.50 0.98
C GLY A 220 67.64 5.14 1.59
N ASP A 221 67.05 6.15 0.92
CA ASP A 221 65.77 6.71 1.32
C ASP A 221 64.62 5.81 0.97
N ILE A 222 63.52 5.97 1.73
CA ILE A 222 62.32 5.19 1.55
C ILE A 222 61.24 6.05 0.92
N VAL A 223 60.70 5.63 -0.23
CA VAL A 223 59.49 6.24 -0.80
C VAL A 223 58.25 5.51 -0.29
N ASN A 224 57.46 6.23 0.45
CA ASN A 224 56.15 5.73 0.96
C ASN A 224 55.04 6.16 0.03
N TYR A 225 54.22 5.21 -0.41
CA TYR A 225 53.00 5.49 -1.20
C TYR A 225 51.77 5.24 -0.35
N PHE A 226 50.88 6.23 -0.28
CA PHE A 226 49.58 6.11 0.36
C PHE A 226 48.53 6.05 -0.74
N ILE A 227 47.79 4.95 -0.76
CA ILE A 227 46.75 4.67 -1.76
C ILE A 227 45.42 4.62 -1.02
N THR A 228 44.51 5.51 -1.35
CA THR A 228 43.13 5.53 -0.82
C THR A 228 42.19 5.05 -1.93
N VAL A 229 41.33 4.10 -1.60
CA VAL A 229 40.29 3.59 -2.49
C VAL A 229 38.96 3.91 -1.83
N GLU A 230 38.10 4.67 -2.52
CA GLU A 230 36.80 5.09 -2.03
C GLU A 230 35.71 4.54 -2.96
N ASN A 231 34.64 3.99 -2.38
CA ASN A 231 33.45 3.64 -3.13
C ASN A 231 32.57 4.89 -3.26
N LYS A 232 32.52 5.47 -4.45
CA LYS A 232 31.65 6.63 -4.81
C LYS A 232 30.34 6.18 -5.44
N GLY A 233 30.11 4.88 -5.57
CA GLY A 233 28.88 4.33 -6.10
C GLY A 233 27.82 4.13 -5.02
N ASN A 234 26.61 3.76 -5.46
CA ASN A 234 25.46 3.49 -4.59
C ASN A 234 25.28 1.98 -4.28
N VAL A 235 26.28 1.16 -4.57
CA VAL A 235 26.27 -0.29 -4.30
C VAL A 235 27.59 -0.75 -3.69
N PRO A 236 27.59 -1.81 -2.84
CA PRO A 236 28.80 -2.41 -2.35
C PRO A 236 29.64 -2.96 -3.50
N VAL A 237 30.94 -2.69 -3.49
CA VAL A 237 31.90 -3.22 -4.47
C VAL A 237 32.71 -4.31 -3.83
N LYS A 238 32.61 -5.54 -4.34
CA LYS A 238 33.50 -6.65 -3.99
C LYS A 238 34.57 -6.77 -5.09
N VAL A 239 35.72 -6.16 -4.88
CA VAL A 239 36.81 -6.30 -5.85
C VAL A 239 38.03 -6.78 -5.10
N PRO A 240 38.72 -7.85 -5.54
CA PRO A 240 40.10 -8.06 -5.19
C PRO A 240 40.89 -6.93 -5.88
N ILE A 241 41.38 -5.97 -5.10
CA ILE A 241 42.21 -4.89 -5.65
C ILE A 241 43.60 -5.47 -5.85
N SER A 242 44.01 -5.68 -7.10
CA SER A 242 45.38 -5.97 -7.45
C SER A 242 46.09 -4.67 -7.81
N PHE A 243 47.17 -4.39 -7.11
CA PHE A 243 48.07 -3.29 -7.47
C PHE A 243 49.16 -3.84 -8.38
N THR A 244 49.18 -3.41 -9.65
CA THR A 244 50.30 -3.69 -10.55
C THR A 244 51.13 -2.43 -10.65
N SER A 245 52.42 -2.53 -10.30
CA SER A 245 53.39 -1.46 -10.52
C SER A 245 54.29 -1.88 -11.68
N THR A 246 54.44 -1.02 -12.69
CA THR A 246 55.23 -1.28 -13.88
C THR A 246 56.74 -1.02 -13.72
N ASP A 247 57.17 -0.32 -12.63
CA ASP A 247 58.54 0.14 -12.46
C ASP A 247 59.22 -0.32 -11.16
N MET A 248 58.69 -1.36 -10.48
CA MET A 248 59.25 -1.79 -9.22
C MET A 248 59.74 -3.24 -9.30
N SER A 249 61.07 -3.39 -9.37
CA SER A 249 61.75 -4.68 -9.26
C SER A 249 61.93 -5.03 -7.79
N SER A 250 60.92 -5.55 -7.11
CA SER A 250 61.12 -6.33 -5.90
C SER A 250 59.79 -6.94 -5.40
N THR A 251 59.91 -8.05 -4.76
CA THR A 251 58.89 -8.90 -4.17
C THR A 251 58.00 -8.14 -3.19
N ALA A 252 56.87 -7.65 -3.68
CA ALA A 252 55.79 -7.13 -2.82
C ALA A 252 54.99 -8.32 -2.28
N ASP A 253 54.96 -8.48 -0.97
CA ASP A 253 54.06 -9.40 -0.29
C ASP A 253 52.63 -8.84 -0.44
N GLY A 254 51.88 -9.33 -1.44
CA GLY A 254 50.57 -8.87 -1.80
C GLY A 254 49.55 -9.21 -0.70
N ARG A 255 49.20 -8.27 0.15
CA ARG A 255 48.07 -8.42 1.09
C ARG A 255 46.76 -8.13 0.40
N LEU A 256 45.92 -9.15 0.38
CA LEU A 256 44.53 -9.04 -0.05
C LEU A 256 43.72 -8.23 0.99
N CYS A 257 43.24 -7.05 0.63
CA CYS A 257 42.32 -6.28 1.46
C CYS A 257 40.89 -6.55 1.00
N VAL A 258 40.03 -6.95 1.93
CA VAL A 258 38.55 -7.09 1.69
C VAL A 258 37.86 -5.86 2.30
N PHE A 259 37.11 -5.13 1.51
CA PHE A 259 36.45 -3.87 1.93
C PHE A 259 34.96 -4.07 2.16
N GLY A 260 34.46 -3.60 3.31
CA GLY A 260 33.07 -3.23 3.53
C GLY A 260 32.89 -1.71 3.35
N ALA A 261 31.68 -1.21 3.42
CA ALA A 261 31.26 0.12 2.99
C ALA A 261 31.98 1.34 3.64
N GLU A 262 32.89 1.16 4.60
CA GLU A 262 33.53 2.27 5.35
C GLU A 262 35.00 2.02 5.73
N PHE A 263 35.87 1.52 4.83
CA PHE A 263 37.28 1.33 5.21
C PHE A 263 38.26 1.98 4.24
N VAL A 264 39.11 2.84 4.82
CA VAL A 264 40.36 3.34 4.19
C VAL A 264 41.43 2.29 4.39
N CYS A 265 42.01 1.73 3.32
CA CYS A 265 43.17 0.89 3.39
C CYS A 265 44.42 1.71 3.05
N VAL A 266 45.33 1.82 3.99
CA VAL A 266 46.63 2.41 3.77
C VAL A 266 47.62 1.27 3.54
N CYS A 267 48.08 1.11 2.31
CA CYS A 267 49.17 0.19 2.00
C CYS A 267 50.51 0.94 1.99
N VAL A 268 51.42 0.59 2.87
CA VAL A 268 52.79 1.07 2.85
C VAL A 268 53.62 0.04 2.10
N LEU A 269 54.13 0.41 0.95
CA LEU A 269 55.09 -0.39 0.21
C LEU A 269 56.49 0.09 0.62
N VAL A 270 57.25 -0.78 1.28
CA VAL A 270 58.65 -0.53 1.64
C VAL A 270 59.52 -1.25 0.60
N PHE A 271 60.44 -0.50 -0.04
CA PHE A 271 61.35 -1.00 -1.05
C PHE A 271 62.71 -1.29 -0.44
#